data_5cdb163e5c256abf6de8225046013d51
#
_entry.id   5cdb163e5c256abf6de8225046013d51
#
_cell.length_a   1.000
_cell.length_b   1.000
_cell.length_c   1.000
_cell.angle_alpha   90.00
_cell.angle_beta   90.00
_cell.angle_gamma   90.00
#
_symmetry.space_group_name_H-M   'P 1'
#
loop_
_entity.id
_entity.type
_entity.pdbx_description
1 polymer ?
#
loop_
_entity_poly.entity_id
_entity_poly.type
_entity_poly.pdbx_seq_one_letter_code
_entity_poly.pdbx_strand_id
1 'polypeptide(L)'
;MTFRFRIGRWYLLGCQAIADRLAAVRSGLPRTVIRFGGGLGDHLLMSAVARELFQRDQGPVWILSNHPELFTANPDVRAIFPEHPDHSHRGERLGANYHLVTYTHPDPADPDLIIAPPRPAIAEMCRLAGITGPVQMRPWFHFTKAEGEVQSPESRREFVTIQSAAGSPSRPKANKEWPHGRFQELADHLSSRGQQLVQLGSPTDPLLQGVRDLRGRTDIRQTARLLADASFHIGPEGFLMHLARAVETRSVIVYGGRILPSEIGYPCNENLSVTPACSPCWRSNQCDLERICLKQITVEMALEAVDRLEARLDQPLETETCLLP
;
A
#
# COMPACT_ATOMS: atom_id res chain seq x y z
N MET A 1 -18.43 7.35 39.91
CA MET A 1 -17.42 7.49 38.82
C MET A 1 -17.99 7.49 37.39
N THR A 2 -19.26 7.14 37.18
CA THR A 2 -19.91 6.96 35.86
C THR A 2 -20.47 8.23 35.22
N PHE A 3 -20.71 9.31 35.97
CA PHE A 3 -21.35 10.52 35.45
C PHE A 3 -20.37 11.47 34.70
N ARG A 4 -19.13 11.58 35.16
CA ARG A 4 -18.10 12.44 34.49
C ARG A 4 -17.66 11.88 33.12
N PHE A 5 -17.66 10.56 32.93
CA PHE A 5 -17.35 9.94 31.63
C PHE A 5 -18.43 10.20 30.58
N ARG A 6 -19.72 10.28 30.99
CA ARG A 6 -20.83 10.57 30.08
C ARG A 6 -20.83 12.01 29.56
N ILE A 7 -20.54 13.00 30.41
CA ILE A 7 -20.52 14.43 30.03
C ILE A 7 -19.34 14.69 29.04
N GLY A 8 -18.17 14.13 29.28
CA GLY A 8 -17.03 14.25 28.35
C GLY A 8 -17.34 13.69 26.95
N ARG A 9 -18.04 12.55 26.88
CA ARG A 9 -18.44 11.94 25.61
C ARG A 9 -19.46 12.77 24.83
N TRP A 10 -20.45 13.35 25.51
CA TRP A 10 -21.45 14.24 24.89
C TRP A 10 -20.82 15.56 24.41
N TYR A 11 -19.88 16.11 25.17
CA TYR A 11 -19.14 17.33 24.77
C TYR A 11 -18.27 17.07 23.54
N LEU A 12 -17.54 15.97 23.52
CA LEU A 12 -16.72 15.55 22.36
C LEU A 12 -17.58 15.28 21.13
N LEU A 13 -18.71 14.62 21.27
CA LEU A 13 -19.65 14.39 20.15
C LEU A 13 -20.25 15.70 19.62
N GLY A 14 -20.53 16.66 20.51
CA GLY A 14 -21.00 17.99 20.11
C GLY A 14 -19.95 18.78 19.34
N CYS A 15 -18.70 18.80 19.82
CA CYS A 15 -17.58 19.45 19.12
C CYS A 15 -17.31 18.77 17.76
N GLN A 16 -17.44 17.44 17.70
CA GLN A 16 -17.26 16.68 16.47
C GLN A 16 -18.36 17.01 15.44
N ALA A 17 -19.60 17.09 15.87
CA ALA A 17 -20.71 17.45 14.99
C ALA A 17 -20.57 18.86 14.42
N ILE A 18 -20.02 19.81 15.20
CA ILE A 18 -19.69 21.16 14.73
C ILE A 18 -18.54 21.10 13.72
N ALA A 19 -17.48 20.34 14.01
CA ALA A 19 -16.34 20.17 13.10
C ALA A 19 -16.79 19.53 11.78
N ASP A 20 -17.68 18.53 11.83
CA ASP A 20 -18.24 17.86 10.64
C ASP A 20 -19.05 18.83 9.79
N ARG A 21 -19.90 19.68 10.44
CA ARG A 21 -20.68 20.72 9.74
C ARG A 21 -19.77 21.78 9.11
N LEU A 22 -18.74 22.23 9.82
CA LEU A 22 -17.78 23.20 9.28
C LEU A 22 -16.97 22.61 8.11
N ALA A 23 -16.60 21.35 8.19
CA ALA A 23 -15.94 20.64 7.09
C ALA A 23 -16.90 20.51 5.89
N ALA A 24 -18.17 20.16 6.12
CA ALA A 24 -19.19 20.08 5.07
C ALA A 24 -19.45 21.45 4.39
N VAL A 25 -19.42 22.54 5.15
CA VAL A 25 -19.54 23.90 4.59
C VAL A 25 -18.33 24.24 3.70
N ARG A 26 -17.12 23.82 4.08
CA ARG A 26 -15.88 24.10 3.33
C ARG A 26 -15.65 23.17 2.15
N SER A 27 -16.03 21.91 2.27
CA SER A 27 -15.70 20.84 1.32
C SER A 27 -16.89 20.26 0.56
N GLY A 28 -18.11 20.72 0.85
CA GLY A 28 -19.36 20.12 0.38
C GLY A 28 -19.73 18.87 1.20
N LEU A 29 -21.03 18.53 1.23
CA LEU A 29 -21.51 17.30 1.88
C LEU A 29 -20.96 16.08 1.14
N PRO A 30 -20.43 15.07 1.85
CA PRO A 30 -19.97 13.83 1.21
C PRO A 30 -21.19 13.04 0.70
N ARG A 31 -21.06 12.42 -0.47
CA ARG A 31 -21.97 11.34 -0.88
C ARG A 31 -21.53 10.00 -0.29
N THR A 32 -20.23 9.82 -0.17
CA THR A 32 -19.62 8.56 0.29
C THR A 32 -18.48 8.84 1.26
N VAL A 33 -18.43 8.07 2.34
CA VAL A 33 -17.34 8.04 3.31
C VAL A 33 -16.76 6.63 3.33
N ILE A 34 -15.45 6.51 3.10
CA ILE A 34 -14.75 5.22 3.14
C ILE A 34 -13.73 5.17 4.27
N ARG A 35 -13.56 3.99 4.85
CA ARG A 35 -12.60 3.69 5.90
C ARG A 35 -11.97 2.33 5.70
N PHE A 36 -10.69 2.22 6.05
CA PHE A 36 -9.97 0.96 6.22
C PHE A 36 -9.17 1.01 7.53
N GLY A 37 -9.19 -0.05 8.32
CA GLY A 37 -8.37 -0.21 9.52
C GLY A 37 -7.22 -1.18 9.26
N GLY A 38 -6.06 -0.69 8.82
CA GLY A 38 -4.93 -1.54 8.48
C GLY A 38 -3.59 -0.81 8.44
N GLY A 39 -2.65 -1.32 7.66
CA GLY A 39 -1.34 -0.72 7.46
C GLY A 39 -1.33 0.37 6.38
N LEU A 40 -0.18 1.03 6.21
CA LEU A 40 0.02 2.09 5.21
C LEU A 40 -0.35 1.65 3.78
N GLY A 41 -0.02 0.40 3.41
CA GLY A 41 -0.37 -0.17 2.11
C GLY A 41 -1.88 -0.19 1.90
N ASP A 42 -2.61 -0.70 2.89
CA ASP A 42 -4.07 -0.80 2.85
C ASP A 42 -4.74 0.58 2.77
N HIS A 43 -4.22 1.58 3.51
CA HIS A 43 -4.68 2.96 3.38
C HIS A 43 -4.46 3.52 1.98
N LEU A 44 -3.30 3.27 1.36
CA LEU A 44 -3.05 3.72 -0.01
C LEU A 44 -4.01 3.06 -1.01
N LEU A 45 -4.37 1.79 -0.82
CA LEU A 45 -5.33 1.09 -1.69
C LEU A 45 -6.73 1.75 -1.67
N MET A 46 -7.12 2.48 -0.61
CA MET A 46 -8.36 3.26 -0.62
C MET A 46 -8.40 4.31 -1.74
N SER A 47 -7.25 4.75 -2.26
CA SER A 47 -7.21 5.68 -3.41
C SER A 47 -7.81 5.07 -4.68
N ALA A 48 -7.69 3.75 -4.86
CA ALA A 48 -8.35 3.05 -5.96
C ALA A 48 -9.87 3.06 -5.79
N VAL A 49 -10.36 2.78 -4.58
CA VAL A 49 -11.80 2.83 -4.27
C VAL A 49 -12.35 4.25 -4.47
N ALA A 50 -11.62 5.27 -3.99
CA ALA A 50 -12.03 6.67 -4.15
C ALA A 50 -12.13 7.05 -5.64
N ARG A 51 -11.17 6.64 -6.46
CA ARG A 51 -11.17 6.84 -7.91
C ARG A 51 -12.39 6.21 -8.57
N GLU A 52 -12.68 4.96 -8.25
CA GLU A 52 -13.80 4.22 -8.83
C GLU A 52 -15.16 4.81 -8.40
N LEU A 53 -15.30 5.25 -7.15
CA LEU A 53 -16.50 5.95 -6.66
C LEU A 53 -16.68 7.30 -7.36
N PHE A 54 -15.60 8.08 -7.49
CA PHE A 54 -15.65 9.40 -8.12
C PHE A 54 -16.04 9.29 -9.59
N GLN A 55 -15.48 8.34 -10.34
CA GLN A 55 -15.81 8.10 -11.76
C GLN A 55 -17.26 7.66 -12.01
N ARG A 56 -17.94 7.14 -10.97
CA ARG A 56 -19.35 6.71 -11.02
C ARG A 56 -20.31 7.75 -10.42
N ASP A 57 -19.89 9.02 -10.35
CA ASP A 57 -20.68 10.11 -9.76
C ASP A 57 -21.16 9.87 -8.32
N GLN A 58 -20.43 9.02 -7.57
CA GLN A 58 -20.69 8.77 -6.15
C GLN A 58 -19.81 9.66 -5.23
N GLY A 59 -19.11 10.63 -5.83
CA GLY A 59 -18.40 11.68 -5.11
C GLY A 59 -19.31 12.83 -4.65
N PRO A 60 -18.78 13.77 -3.85
CA PRO A 60 -17.42 13.81 -3.34
C PRO A 60 -17.13 12.73 -2.30
N VAL A 61 -15.93 12.14 -2.36
CA VAL A 61 -15.51 11.07 -1.44
C VAL A 61 -14.75 11.66 -0.26
N TRP A 62 -15.12 11.23 0.94
CA TRP A 62 -14.38 11.50 2.15
C TRP A 62 -13.66 10.23 2.65
N ILE A 63 -12.44 10.39 3.16
CA ILE A 63 -11.64 9.27 3.68
C ILE A 63 -11.42 9.45 5.19
N LEU A 64 -11.61 8.38 5.95
CA LEU A 64 -11.14 8.28 7.32
C LEU A 64 -9.77 7.58 7.33
N SER A 65 -8.72 8.34 7.65
CA SER A 65 -7.34 7.84 7.65
C SER A 65 -6.46 8.66 8.59
N ASN A 66 -5.57 7.99 9.30
CA ASN A 66 -4.50 8.65 10.09
C ASN A 66 -3.28 9.02 9.23
N HIS A 67 -3.37 8.82 7.90
CA HIS A 67 -2.32 9.07 6.92
C HIS A 67 -2.79 10.04 5.83
N PRO A 68 -3.10 11.32 6.18
CA PRO A 68 -3.61 12.30 5.22
C PRO A 68 -2.62 12.57 4.08
N GLU A 69 -1.32 12.39 4.31
CA GLU A 69 -0.25 12.55 3.33
C GLU A 69 -0.39 11.63 2.11
N LEU A 70 -1.06 10.47 2.24
CA LEU A 70 -1.34 9.55 1.13
C LEU A 70 -2.35 10.11 0.13
N PHE A 71 -3.22 11.03 0.56
CA PHE A 71 -4.34 11.52 -0.22
C PHE A 71 -4.24 13.01 -0.55
N THR A 72 -3.18 13.69 -0.08
CA THR A 72 -2.94 15.10 -0.40
C THR A 72 -2.87 15.29 -1.91
N ALA A 73 -3.55 16.31 -2.43
CA ALA A 73 -3.70 16.61 -3.85
C ALA A 73 -4.45 15.55 -4.69
N ASN A 74 -5.05 14.53 -4.08
CA ASN A 74 -5.86 13.57 -4.79
C ASN A 74 -7.20 14.22 -5.22
N PRO A 75 -7.49 14.33 -6.54
CA PRO A 75 -8.69 15.02 -7.04
C PRO A 75 -9.98 14.27 -6.72
N ASP A 76 -9.92 12.97 -6.45
CA ASP A 76 -11.06 12.10 -6.18
C ASP A 76 -11.49 12.17 -4.69
N VAL A 77 -10.61 12.74 -3.84
CA VAL A 77 -10.82 12.86 -2.39
C VAL A 77 -11.06 14.31 -2.01
N ARG A 78 -12.21 14.57 -1.41
CA ARG A 78 -12.61 15.93 -1.02
C ARG A 78 -12.17 16.31 0.38
N ALA A 79 -12.16 15.36 1.31
CA ALA A 79 -11.74 15.60 2.69
C ALA A 79 -11.19 14.33 3.33
N ILE A 80 -10.25 14.51 4.25
CA ILE A 80 -9.60 13.44 5.01
C ILE A 80 -9.75 13.76 6.49
N PHE A 81 -10.15 12.77 7.27
CA PHE A 81 -10.32 12.90 8.71
C PHE A 81 -9.61 11.77 9.44
N PRO A 82 -9.07 12.04 10.65
CA PRO A 82 -8.47 10.99 11.45
C PRO A 82 -9.45 9.85 11.73
N GLU A 83 -8.94 8.63 11.77
CA GLU A 83 -9.70 7.49 12.28
C GLU A 83 -9.96 7.65 13.77
N HIS A 84 -11.22 7.54 14.17
CA HIS A 84 -11.64 7.50 15.57
C HIS A 84 -12.79 6.50 15.70
N PRO A 85 -12.89 5.72 16.80
CA PRO A 85 -13.99 4.76 17.00
C PRO A 85 -15.39 5.37 16.86
N ASP A 86 -15.55 6.65 17.26
CA ASP A 86 -16.84 7.35 17.15
C ASP A 86 -17.14 7.90 15.73
N HIS A 87 -16.22 7.77 14.80
CA HIS A 87 -16.39 8.22 13.42
C HIS A 87 -17.15 7.22 12.52
N SER A 88 -17.40 5.99 13.01
CA SER A 88 -18.22 4.99 12.29
C SER A 88 -19.60 5.51 11.90
N HIS A 89 -20.18 6.42 12.69
CA HIS A 89 -21.47 7.05 12.42
C HIS A 89 -21.36 8.41 11.71
N ARG A 90 -20.17 8.81 11.27
CA ARG A 90 -19.97 10.13 10.65
C ARG A 90 -20.72 10.27 9.34
N GLY A 91 -20.67 9.24 8.50
CA GLY A 91 -21.39 9.18 7.24
C GLY A 91 -22.90 9.29 7.46
N GLU A 92 -23.44 8.50 8.38
CA GLU A 92 -24.87 8.52 8.71
C GLU A 92 -25.34 9.89 9.20
N ARG A 93 -24.55 10.55 10.07
CA ARG A 93 -24.87 11.90 10.57
C ARG A 93 -24.89 12.97 9.47
N LEU A 94 -24.17 12.75 8.38
CA LEU A 94 -24.06 13.65 7.24
C LEU A 94 -24.98 13.23 6.07
N GLY A 95 -25.75 12.15 6.24
CA GLY A 95 -26.58 11.59 5.19
C GLY A 95 -25.81 10.97 4.02
N ALA A 96 -24.57 10.53 4.28
CA ALA A 96 -23.71 9.90 3.30
C ALA A 96 -23.70 8.38 3.44
N ASN A 97 -23.39 7.67 2.36
CA ASN A 97 -23.09 6.24 2.40
C ASN A 97 -21.74 6.02 3.10
N TYR A 98 -21.73 5.16 4.11
CA TYR A 98 -20.51 4.80 4.84
C TYR A 98 -20.10 3.37 4.51
N HIS A 99 -18.84 3.19 4.09
CA HIS A 99 -18.29 1.88 3.74
C HIS A 99 -17.01 1.58 4.52
N LEU A 100 -17.03 0.47 5.25
CA LEU A 100 -15.83 -0.17 5.79
C LEU A 100 -15.28 -1.11 4.71
N VAL A 101 -14.18 -0.73 4.08
CA VAL A 101 -13.61 -1.47 2.94
C VAL A 101 -12.48 -2.43 3.37
N THR A 102 -12.56 -2.96 4.59
CA THR A 102 -11.58 -3.91 5.13
C THR A 102 -11.74 -5.28 4.46
N TYR A 103 -10.80 -5.66 3.64
CA TYR A 103 -10.81 -6.90 2.86
C TYR A 103 -10.23 -8.10 3.60
N THR A 104 -9.56 -7.91 4.73
CA THR A 104 -8.94 -8.97 5.54
C THR A 104 -9.36 -8.86 7.00
N HIS A 105 -9.50 -10.00 7.66
CA HIS A 105 -9.84 -10.05 9.08
C HIS A 105 -8.90 -11.02 9.81
N PRO A 106 -8.43 -10.70 11.02
CA PRO A 106 -7.76 -11.68 11.86
C PRO A 106 -8.67 -12.86 12.15
N ASP A 107 -8.12 -14.06 12.17
CA ASP A 107 -8.86 -15.23 12.65
C ASP A 107 -9.03 -15.10 14.18
N PRO A 108 -10.27 -15.23 14.73
CA PRO A 108 -10.49 -15.11 16.17
C PRO A 108 -9.80 -16.20 17.00
N ALA A 109 -9.54 -17.36 16.41
CA ALA A 109 -8.90 -18.50 17.09
C ALA A 109 -7.38 -18.50 16.92
N ASP A 110 -6.84 -17.83 15.92
CA ASP A 110 -5.41 -17.78 15.63
C ASP A 110 -4.97 -16.35 15.22
N PRO A 111 -4.42 -15.56 16.14
CA PRO A 111 -4.07 -14.16 15.85
C PRO A 111 -2.94 -13.99 14.81
N ASP A 112 -2.21 -15.04 14.46
CA ASP A 112 -1.21 -15.01 13.39
C ASP A 112 -1.82 -15.27 11.99
N LEU A 113 -3.00 -15.87 11.94
CA LEU A 113 -3.73 -16.15 10.71
C LEU A 113 -4.63 -14.97 10.33
N ILE A 114 -4.58 -14.61 9.06
CA ILE A 114 -5.50 -13.66 8.45
C ILE A 114 -6.44 -14.42 7.52
N ILE A 115 -7.74 -14.19 7.64
CA ILE A 115 -8.73 -14.77 6.72
C ILE A 115 -8.54 -14.10 5.36
N ALA A 116 -8.23 -14.91 4.35
CA ALA A 116 -8.00 -14.47 2.99
C ALA A 116 -9.27 -13.84 2.39
N PRO A 117 -9.15 -12.77 1.59
CA PRO A 117 -10.29 -12.24 0.86
C PRO A 117 -10.71 -13.20 -0.27
N PRO A 118 -11.98 -13.19 -0.66
CA PRO A 118 -12.47 -14.05 -1.75
C PRO A 118 -12.06 -13.56 -3.15
N ARG A 119 -11.43 -12.38 -3.23
CA ARG A 119 -11.00 -11.68 -4.46
C ARG A 119 -9.70 -10.93 -4.20
N PRO A 120 -9.00 -10.49 -5.27
CA PRO A 120 -7.88 -9.56 -5.12
C PRO A 120 -8.26 -8.34 -4.29
N ALA A 121 -7.32 -7.84 -3.49
CA ALA A 121 -7.56 -6.85 -2.43
C ALA A 121 -8.35 -5.61 -2.92
N ILE A 122 -7.92 -4.95 -3.99
CA ILE A 122 -8.61 -3.76 -4.53
C ILE A 122 -10.03 -4.11 -5.00
N ALA A 123 -10.20 -5.26 -5.67
CA ALA A 123 -11.51 -5.72 -6.13
C ALA A 123 -12.47 -5.94 -4.96
N GLU A 124 -12.01 -6.57 -3.88
CA GLU A 124 -12.83 -6.78 -2.69
C GLU A 124 -13.16 -5.45 -1.98
N MET A 125 -12.19 -4.55 -1.86
CA MET A 125 -12.43 -3.21 -1.32
C MET A 125 -13.50 -2.44 -2.13
N CYS A 126 -13.43 -2.47 -3.46
CA CYS A 126 -14.40 -1.87 -4.34
C CYS A 126 -15.80 -2.50 -4.18
N ARG A 127 -15.87 -3.84 -4.11
CA ARG A 127 -17.13 -4.55 -3.84
C ARG A 127 -17.76 -4.15 -2.50
N LEU A 128 -16.94 -4.06 -1.44
CA LEU A 128 -17.39 -3.60 -0.11
C LEU A 128 -17.87 -2.15 -0.11
N ALA A 129 -17.37 -1.33 -1.05
CA ALA A 129 -17.87 0.02 -1.30
C ALA A 129 -19.14 0.06 -2.18
N GLY A 130 -19.73 -1.10 -2.52
CA GLY A 130 -20.93 -1.18 -3.36
C GLY A 130 -20.68 -0.91 -4.85
N ILE A 131 -19.44 -1.00 -5.31
CA ILE A 131 -19.07 -0.82 -6.71
C ILE A 131 -19.32 -2.12 -7.48
N THR A 132 -19.88 -2.00 -8.67
CA THR A 132 -20.12 -3.09 -9.64
C THR A 132 -19.47 -2.76 -10.98
N GLY A 133 -19.31 -3.77 -11.84
CA GLY A 133 -18.69 -3.59 -13.16
C GLY A 133 -17.15 -3.58 -13.11
N PRO A 134 -16.49 -3.08 -14.18
CA PRO A 134 -15.03 -3.11 -14.26
C PRO A 134 -14.38 -2.12 -13.28
N VAL A 135 -13.33 -2.55 -12.58
CA VAL A 135 -12.51 -1.73 -11.66
C VAL A 135 -11.03 -1.87 -11.99
N GLN A 136 -10.29 -0.78 -11.91
CA GLN A 136 -8.85 -0.77 -12.15
C GLN A 136 -8.10 -1.26 -10.91
N MET A 137 -7.22 -2.23 -11.08
CA MET A 137 -6.46 -2.87 -10.03
C MET A 137 -5.16 -2.11 -9.73
N ARG A 138 -5.25 -0.82 -9.42
CA ARG A 138 -4.09 0.01 -9.07
C ARG A 138 -4.42 1.09 -8.04
N PRO A 139 -3.51 1.43 -7.12
CA PRO A 139 -3.61 2.61 -6.28
C PRO A 139 -3.19 3.89 -7.04
N TRP A 140 -3.51 5.05 -6.45
CA TRP A 140 -3.20 6.37 -6.99
C TRP A 140 -2.53 7.23 -5.93
N PHE A 141 -1.47 7.94 -6.33
CA PHE A 141 -0.80 8.94 -5.51
C PHE A 141 -0.59 10.20 -6.34
N HIS A 142 -0.87 11.35 -5.76
CA HIS A 142 -0.80 12.63 -6.48
C HIS A 142 0.19 13.56 -5.81
N PHE A 143 1.09 14.12 -6.59
CA PHE A 143 2.01 15.16 -6.13
C PHE A 143 1.32 16.52 -6.15
N THR A 144 1.68 17.39 -5.20
CA THR A 144 1.31 18.80 -5.23
C THR A 144 2.14 19.54 -6.30
N LYS A 145 1.67 20.71 -6.72
CA LYS A 145 2.46 21.56 -7.65
C LYS A 145 3.85 21.92 -7.11
N ALA A 146 3.97 22.05 -5.79
CA ALA A 146 5.26 22.35 -5.15
C ALA A 146 6.26 21.17 -5.19
N GLU A 147 5.75 19.94 -5.23
CA GLU A 147 6.58 18.73 -5.36
C GLU A 147 6.97 18.43 -6.81
N GLY A 148 6.36 19.12 -7.76
CA GLY A 148 6.57 18.93 -9.19
C GLY A 148 5.81 17.73 -9.78
N GLU A 149 5.83 17.62 -11.09
CA GLU A 149 5.21 16.51 -11.83
C GLU A 149 6.10 15.26 -11.79
N VAL A 150 5.49 14.09 -11.94
CA VAL A 150 6.22 12.83 -12.15
C VAL A 150 6.96 12.94 -13.49
N GLN A 151 8.26 12.66 -13.47
CA GLN A 151 9.06 12.68 -14.70
C GLN A 151 8.63 11.55 -15.64
N SER A 152 8.81 11.76 -16.94
CA SER A 152 8.60 10.69 -17.92
C SER A 152 9.61 9.55 -17.68
N PRO A 153 9.31 8.32 -18.13
CA PRO A 153 10.26 7.21 -17.98
C PRO A 153 11.66 7.53 -18.52
N GLU A 154 11.74 8.28 -19.64
CA GLU A 154 13.00 8.65 -20.27
C GLU A 154 13.83 9.67 -19.48
N SER A 155 13.20 10.41 -18.56
CA SER A 155 13.86 11.42 -17.72
C SER A 155 14.13 10.94 -16.30
N ARG A 156 13.83 9.68 -15.97
CA ARG A 156 14.10 9.08 -14.65
C ARG A 156 15.59 9.04 -14.37
N ARG A 157 15.93 9.20 -13.10
CA ARG A 157 17.32 9.15 -12.66
C ARG A 157 17.87 7.72 -12.76
N GLU A 158 19.17 7.61 -13.03
CA GLU A 158 19.88 6.33 -13.13
C GLU A 158 20.15 5.71 -11.74
N PHE A 159 19.12 5.54 -10.91
CA PHE A 159 19.26 4.82 -9.65
C PHE A 159 18.06 3.88 -9.42
N VAL A 160 18.29 2.85 -8.64
CA VAL A 160 17.31 1.85 -8.23
C VAL A 160 17.03 2.03 -6.74
N THR A 161 15.76 1.99 -6.35
CA THR A 161 15.41 1.95 -4.93
C THR A 161 15.30 0.52 -4.45
N ILE A 162 15.77 0.24 -3.23
CA ILE A 162 15.72 -1.09 -2.62
C ILE A 162 15.20 -1.02 -1.18
N GLN A 163 14.35 -1.98 -0.80
CA GLN A 163 13.91 -2.21 0.57
C GLN A 163 14.27 -3.63 1.00
N SER A 164 14.85 -3.80 2.20
CA SER A 164 15.35 -5.10 2.67
C SER A 164 14.47 -5.78 3.72
N ALA A 165 13.33 -5.18 4.11
CA ALA A 165 12.43 -5.74 5.12
C ALA A 165 10.96 -5.31 4.89
N ALA A 166 10.01 -6.14 5.35
CA ALA A 166 8.57 -5.89 5.22
C ALA A 166 7.90 -5.55 6.56
N GLY A 167 8.49 -5.97 7.67
CA GLY A 167 7.98 -5.78 9.02
C GLY A 167 8.73 -4.71 9.81
N SER A 168 8.44 -4.66 11.10
CA SER A 168 9.18 -3.87 12.08
C SER A 168 9.29 -4.67 13.37
N PRO A 169 10.19 -4.31 14.32
CA PRO A 169 10.29 -5.01 15.60
C PRO A 169 8.97 -5.06 16.38
N SER A 170 8.14 -4.02 16.29
CA SER A 170 6.82 -3.96 16.94
C SER A 170 5.70 -4.69 16.17
N ARG A 171 5.90 -4.93 14.87
CA ARG A 171 4.95 -5.61 13.98
C ARG A 171 5.71 -6.52 13.00
N PRO A 172 6.29 -7.62 13.49
CA PRO A 172 7.07 -8.51 12.65
C PRO A 172 6.19 -9.17 11.57
N LYS A 173 6.79 -9.42 10.41
CA LYS A 173 6.17 -10.07 9.26
C LYS A 173 7.13 -11.10 8.67
N ALA A 174 7.58 -12.03 9.53
CA ALA A 174 8.64 -12.98 9.19
C ALA A 174 8.35 -13.80 7.92
N ASN A 175 7.05 -14.04 7.63
CA ASN A 175 6.65 -14.77 6.42
C ASN A 175 6.66 -13.91 5.14
N LYS A 176 7.14 -12.66 5.20
CA LYS A 176 7.44 -11.76 4.08
C LYS A 176 8.94 -11.41 3.98
N GLU A 177 9.74 -11.84 4.95
CA GLU A 177 11.15 -11.46 5.03
C GLU A 177 12.02 -12.40 4.20
N TRP A 178 12.43 -11.96 3.03
CA TRP A 178 13.49 -12.63 2.28
C TRP A 178 14.81 -12.53 3.06
N PRO A 179 15.65 -13.57 3.08
CA PRO A 179 16.89 -13.53 3.87
C PRO A 179 17.72 -12.28 3.55
N HIS A 180 18.11 -11.52 4.58
CA HIS A 180 18.86 -10.27 4.42
C HIS A 180 20.15 -10.45 3.60
N GLY A 181 20.87 -11.57 3.82
CA GLY A 181 22.08 -11.88 3.05
C GLY A 181 21.84 -11.94 1.54
N ARG A 182 20.65 -12.34 1.10
CA ARG A 182 20.28 -12.37 -0.32
C ARG A 182 19.99 -10.98 -0.87
N PHE A 183 19.37 -10.08 -0.07
CA PHE A 183 19.27 -8.68 -0.45
C PHE A 183 20.63 -8.03 -0.57
N GLN A 184 21.58 -8.37 0.32
CA GLN A 184 22.96 -7.87 0.23
C GLN A 184 23.66 -8.39 -1.03
N GLU A 185 23.59 -9.68 -1.28
CA GLU A 185 24.19 -10.30 -2.47
C GLU A 185 23.61 -9.72 -3.76
N LEU A 186 22.29 -9.52 -3.83
CA LEU A 186 21.63 -8.84 -4.95
C LEU A 186 22.15 -7.40 -5.11
N ALA A 187 22.27 -6.65 -4.02
CA ALA A 187 22.78 -5.28 -4.05
C ALA A 187 24.23 -5.21 -4.52
N ASP A 188 25.09 -6.16 -4.09
CA ASP A 188 26.48 -6.25 -4.51
C ASP A 188 26.59 -6.54 -6.02
N HIS A 189 25.78 -7.46 -6.55
CA HIS A 189 25.72 -7.75 -7.97
C HIS A 189 25.28 -6.54 -8.80
N LEU A 190 24.20 -5.85 -8.39
CA LEU A 190 23.70 -4.68 -9.10
C LEU A 190 24.71 -3.51 -9.05
N SER A 191 25.35 -3.30 -7.90
CA SER A 191 26.42 -2.30 -7.77
C SER A 191 27.61 -2.62 -8.67
N SER A 192 28.00 -3.89 -8.81
CA SER A 192 29.07 -4.32 -9.70
C SER A 192 28.76 -4.11 -11.19
N ARG A 193 27.45 -4.04 -11.54
CA ARG A 193 26.96 -3.67 -12.89
C ARG A 193 26.91 -2.14 -13.08
N GLY A 194 27.32 -1.34 -12.09
CA GLY A 194 27.34 0.12 -12.15
C GLY A 194 26.02 0.78 -11.72
N GLN A 195 25.04 0.03 -11.22
CA GLN A 195 23.78 0.60 -10.76
C GLN A 195 23.97 1.32 -9.41
N GLN A 196 23.40 2.51 -9.30
CA GLN A 196 23.33 3.25 -8.03
C GLN A 196 22.10 2.77 -7.24
N LEU A 197 22.34 2.30 -6.01
CA LEU A 197 21.26 1.81 -5.14
C LEU A 197 20.96 2.79 -4.02
N VAL A 198 19.67 3.01 -3.77
CA VAL A 198 19.15 3.85 -2.69
C VAL A 198 18.25 3.00 -1.80
N GLN A 199 18.68 2.73 -0.57
CA GLN A 199 17.89 1.97 0.37
C GLN A 199 16.84 2.84 1.05
N LEU A 200 15.58 2.47 0.88
CA LEU A 200 14.41 3.03 1.54
C LEU A 200 13.93 2.09 2.65
N GLY A 201 13.07 2.59 3.52
CA GLY A 201 12.40 1.79 4.55
C GLY A 201 12.45 2.41 5.94
N SER A 202 12.15 1.60 6.95
CA SER A 202 12.20 1.96 8.35
C SER A 202 13.66 2.10 8.84
N PRO A 203 13.95 2.95 9.84
CA PRO A 203 15.29 3.01 10.43
C PRO A 203 15.73 1.69 11.08
N THR A 204 14.79 0.80 11.36
CA THR A 204 15.04 -0.53 11.93
C THR A 204 15.24 -1.64 10.90
N ASP A 205 15.01 -1.37 9.62
CA ASP A 205 15.28 -2.35 8.56
C ASP A 205 16.78 -2.67 8.52
N PRO A 206 17.21 -3.89 8.20
CA PRO A 206 18.63 -4.23 8.08
C PRO A 206 19.33 -3.37 7.03
N LEU A 207 20.47 -2.77 7.40
CA LEU A 207 21.26 -1.94 6.49
C LEU A 207 21.98 -2.82 5.44
N LEU A 208 21.84 -2.44 4.19
CA LEU A 208 22.65 -2.98 3.09
C LEU A 208 23.95 -2.17 2.95
N GLN A 209 25.07 -2.85 2.76
CA GLN A 209 26.37 -2.21 2.54
C GLN A 209 26.48 -1.72 1.09
N GLY A 210 27.29 -0.69 0.85
CA GLY A 210 27.54 -0.19 -0.50
C GLY A 210 26.41 0.59 -1.16
N VAL A 211 25.29 0.85 -0.44
CA VAL A 211 24.15 1.58 -0.95
C VAL A 211 24.00 2.95 -0.27
N ARG A 212 23.31 3.89 -0.91
CA ARG A 212 22.92 5.15 -0.27
C ARG A 212 21.78 4.89 0.72
N ASP A 213 22.05 5.03 2.01
CA ASP A 213 21.08 4.80 3.09
C ASP A 213 20.16 6.00 3.31
N LEU A 214 18.87 5.83 3.03
CA LEU A 214 17.79 6.79 3.33
C LEU A 214 16.70 6.18 4.24
N ARG A 215 16.96 5.04 4.91
CA ARG A 215 16.02 4.44 5.87
C ARG A 215 15.68 5.41 6.99
N GLY A 216 14.39 5.65 7.22
CA GLY A 216 13.91 6.57 8.25
C GLY A 216 14.29 8.05 8.06
N ARG A 217 14.83 8.42 6.89
CA ARG A 217 15.26 9.79 6.58
C ARG A 217 14.32 10.53 5.63
N THR A 218 13.25 9.88 5.20
CA THR A 218 12.25 10.42 4.29
C THR A 218 10.85 10.22 4.88
N ASP A 219 10.00 11.22 4.72
CA ASP A 219 8.57 11.04 4.91
C ASP A 219 7.94 10.28 3.72
N ILE A 220 6.64 10.00 3.82
CA ILE A 220 5.92 9.24 2.78
C ILE A 220 5.96 9.94 1.43
N ARG A 221 5.83 11.27 1.40
CA ARG A 221 5.79 12.04 0.16
C ARG A 221 7.17 12.14 -0.50
N GLN A 222 8.22 12.33 0.30
CA GLN A 222 9.61 12.26 -0.15
C GLN A 222 9.97 10.86 -0.66
N THR A 223 9.49 9.81 0.01
CA THR A 223 9.65 8.42 -0.43
C THR A 223 8.95 8.19 -1.77
N ALA A 224 7.72 8.69 -1.93
CA ALA A 224 6.98 8.62 -3.20
C ALA A 224 7.75 9.33 -4.33
N ARG A 225 8.38 10.49 -4.03
CA ARG A 225 9.19 11.21 -5.02
C ARG A 225 10.42 10.40 -5.44
N LEU A 226 11.13 9.81 -4.48
CA LEU A 226 12.29 8.94 -4.79
C LEU A 226 11.89 7.73 -5.62
N LEU A 227 10.75 7.10 -5.32
CA LEU A 227 10.22 6.01 -6.13
C LEU A 227 9.87 6.47 -7.54
N ALA A 228 9.21 7.63 -7.69
CA ALA A 228 8.85 8.18 -9.00
C ALA A 228 10.08 8.55 -9.85
N ASP A 229 11.18 8.96 -9.24
CA ASP A 229 12.43 9.32 -9.91
C ASP A 229 13.34 8.11 -10.18
N ALA A 230 13.09 6.97 -9.54
CA ALA A 230 13.90 5.76 -9.70
C ALA A 230 13.62 5.06 -11.04
N SER A 231 14.59 4.35 -11.59
CA SER A 231 14.43 3.47 -12.74
C SER A 231 13.40 2.37 -12.42
N PHE A 232 13.57 1.73 -11.26
CA PHE A 232 12.63 0.75 -10.72
C PHE A 232 12.85 0.56 -9.20
N HIS A 233 11.96 -0.21 -8.57
CA HIS A 233 12.06 -0.55 -7.15
C HIS A 233 12.28 -2.04 -6.95
N ILE A 234 13.04 -2.42 -5.91
CA ILE A 234 13.22 -3.80 -5.45
C ILE A 234 12.79 -3.89 -3.99
N GLY A 235 11.98 -4.88 -3.65
CA GLY A 235 11.61 -5.07 -2.25
C GLY A 235 10.68 -6.25 -2.00
N PRO A 236 10.33 -6.49 -0.72
CA PRO A 236 9.29 -7.45 -0.38
C PRO A 236 7.89 -6.91 -0.71
N GLU A 237 6.91 -7.80 -0.76
CA GLU A 237 5.50 -7.42 -0.81
C GLU A 237 5.14 -6.54 0.39
N GLY A 238 4.58 -5.35 0.15
CA GLY A 238 4.24 -4.39 1.18
C GLY A 238 3.95 -2.98 0.68
N PHE A 239 4.05 -1.99 1.58
CA PHE A 239 3.68 -0.61 1.32
C PHE A 239 4.44 0.01 0.14
N LEU A 240 5.78 -0.16 0.07
CA LEU A 240 6.58 0.47 -1.00
C LEU A 240 6.26 -0.11 -2.38
N MET A 241 5.87 -1.39 -2.49
CA MET A 241 5.36 -1.96 -3.73
C MET A 241 4.10 -1.22 -4.22
N HIS A 242 3.16 -0.96 -3.30
CA HIS A 242 1.93 -0.22 -3.64
C HIS A 242 2.23 1.23 -3.99
N LEU A 243 3.13 1.86 -3.25
CA LEU A 243 3.52 3.25 -3.48
C LEU A 243 4.27 3.41 -4.82
N ALA A 244 5.19 2.50 -5.15
CA ALA A 244 5.86 2.46 -6.44
C ALA A 244 4.84 2.35 -7.58
N ARG A 245 3.85 1.44 -7.47
CA ARG A 245 2.78 1.32 -8.47
C ARG A 245 1.93 2.58 -8.58
N ALA A 246 1.65 3.23 -7.45
CA ALA A 246 0.83 4.45 -7.41
C ALA A 246 1.51 5.64 -8.11
N VAL A 247 2.85 5.69 -8.11
CA VAL A 247 3.68 6.70 -8.81
C VAL A 247 4.26 6.20 -10.13
N GLU A 248 3.69 5.09 -10.67
CA GLU A 248 4.02 4.53 -11.99
C GLU A 248 5.46 4.02 -12.13
N THR A 249 6.01 3.47 -11.07
CA THR A 249 7.32 2.84 -11.06
C THR A 249 7.19 1.32 -11.00
N ARG A 250 7.83 0.62 -11.95
CA ARG A 250 7.90 -0.84 -11.98
C ARG A 250 8.73 -1.36 -10.82
N SER A 251 8.49 -2.61 -10.43
CA SER A 251 9.21 -3.19 -9.30
C SER A 251 9.55 -4.67 -9.53
N VAL A 252 10.65 -5.11 -8.92
CA VAL A 252 10.93 -6.53 -8.66
C VAL A 252 10.51 -6.81 -7.23
N ILE A 253 9.47 -7.62 -7.05
CA ILE A 253 8.86 -7.87 -5.74
C ILE A 253 9.04 -9.32 -5.32
N VAL A 254 9.63 -9.50 -4.13
CA VAL A 254 9.77 -10.81 -3.51
C VAL A 254 8.53 -11.12 -2.68
N TYR A 255 7.81 -12.17 -3.07
CA TYR A 255 6.67 -12.72 -2.34
C TYR A 255 7.08 -13.98 -1.60
N GLY A 256 6.80 -14.02 -0.30
CA GLY A 256 6.74 -15.31 0.38
C GLY A 256 5.45 -16.07 0.02
N GLY A 257 5.34 -17.31 0.47
CA GLY A 257 4.09 -18.09 0.30
C GLY A 257 2.93 -17.63 1.18
N ARG A 258 3.04 -16.47 1.82
CA ARG A 258 1.96 -15.91 2.65
C ARG A 258 0.79 -15.42 1.80
N ILE A 259 1.08 -14.70 0.76
CA ILE A 259 0.14 -14.06 -0.15
C ILE A 259 0.63 -14.30 -1.58
N LEU A 260 -0.27 -14.47 -2.53
CA LEU A 260 0.09 -14.64 -3.94
C LEU A 260 0.09 -13.30 -4.69
N PRO A 261 0.93 -13.16 -5.74
CA PRO A 261 0.88 -11.99 -6.63
C PRO A 261 -0.50 -11.73 -7.23
N SER A 262 -1.29 -12.78 -7.51
CA SER A 262 -2.66 -12.67 -8.01
C SER A 262 -3.65 -12.06 -7.02
N GLU A 263 -3.32 -12.03 -5.71
CA GLU A 263 -4.19 -11.51 -4.67
C GLU A 263 -3.96 -10.02 -4.41
N ILE A 264 -2.71 -9.52 -4.60
CA ILE A 264 -2.36 -8.15 -4.21
C ILE A 264 -1.27 -7.51 -5.11
N GLY A 265 -0.73 -8.25 -6.07
CA GLY A 265 0.35 -7.79 -6.94
C GLY A 265 -0.12 -6.97 -8.13
N TYR A 266 0.83 -6.63 -8.99
CA TYR A 266 0.59 -5.87 -10.22
C TYR A 266 1.29 -6.54 -11.41
N PRO A 267 0.63 -6.69 -12.57
CA PRO A 267 1.21 -7.36 -13.75
C PRO A 267 2.39 -6.60 -14.36
N CYS A 268 2.48 -5.29 -14.12
CA CYS A 268 3.62 -4.49 -14.55
C CYS A 268 4.92 -4.78 -13.81
N ASN A 269 4.87 -5.51 -12.69
CA ASN A 269 6.01 -5.87 -11.89
C ASN A 269 6.59 -7.25 -12.29
N GLU A 270 7.83 -7.50 -11.92
CA GLU A 270 8.39 -8.84 -11.82
C GLU A 270 8.10 -9.38 -10.41
N ASN A 271 7.18 -10.33 -10.33
CA ASN A 271 6.72 -10.89 -9.07
C ASN A 271 7.38 -12.24 -8.80
N LEU A 272 8.36 -12.28 -7.91
CA LEU A 272 9.08 -13.49 -7.52
C LEU A 272 8.31 -14.24 -6.44
N SER A 273 7.79 -15.40 -6.77
CA SER A 273 7.09 -16.26 -5.82
C SER A 273 7.36 -17.73 -6.05
N VAL A 274 7.46 -18.48 -4.96
CA VAL A 274 7.47 -19.95 -4.96
C VAL A 274 6.29 -20.41 -4.10
N THR A 275 5.46 -21.30 -4.65
CA THR A 275 4.20 -21.70 -4.07
C THR A 275 4.21 -23.17 -3.62
N PRO A 276 4.80 -23.50 -2.45
CA PRO A 276 4.66 -24.83 -1.87
C PRO A 276 3.20 -25.13 -1.54
N ALA A 277 2.88 -26.37 -1.22
CA ALA A 277 1.51 -26.83 -0.97
C ALA A 277 0.75 -26.07 0.14
N CYS A 278 1.48 -25.42 1.06
CA CYS A 278 0.91 -24.57 2.11
C CYS A 278 0.60 -23.12 1.67
N SER A 279 0.94 -22.75 0.42
CA SER A 279 0.74 -21.38 -0.09
C SER A 279 -0.60 -21.25 -0.83
N PRO A 280 -1.35 -20.13 -0.64
CA PRO A 280 -1.09 -19.04 0.30
C PRO A 280 -1.47 -19.41 1.74
N CYS A 281 -0.59 -19.12 2.70
CA CYS A 281 -0.86 -19.50 4.10
C CYS A 281 -1.52 -18.38 4.92
N TRP A 282 -1.47 -17.15 4.48
CA TRP A 282 -1.99 -15.94 5.15
C TRP A 282 -1.51 -15.75 6.61
N ARG A 283 -0.45 -16.47 7.04
CA ARG A 283 0.18 -16.34 8.33
C ARG A 283 1.25 -15.24 8.33
N SER A 284 1.32 -14.48 9.41
CA SER A 284 2.27 -13.36 9.50
C SER A 284 3.68 -13.81 9.90
N ASN A 285 3.80 -14.74 10.84
CA ASN A 285 5.07 -15.10 11.46
C ASN A 285 5.28 -16.60 11.64
N GLN A 286 4.24 -17.36 11.96
CA GLN A 286 4.34 -18.81 12.22
C GLN A 286 4.51 -19.57 10.90
N CYS A 287 5.42 -20.56 10.89
CA CYS A 287 5.67 -21.40 9.73
C CYS A 287 6.34 -22.71 10.14
N ASP A 288 5.65 -23.83 9.94
CA ASP A 288 6.16 -25.18 10.26
C ASP A 288 7.16 -25.70 9.20
N LEU A 289 7.23 -25.05 8.03
CA LEU A 289 8.10 -25.42 6.91
C LEU A 289 9.29 -24.47 6.77
N GLU A 290 9.71 -23.81 7.85
CA GLU A 290 10.89 -22.94 7.91
C GLU A 290 10.97 -21.91 6.77
N ARG A 291 9.84 -21.42 6.30
CA ARG A 291 9.72 -20.45 5.18
C ARG A 291 10.39 -20.93 3.89
N ILE A 292 10.20 -22.19 3.55
CA ILE A 292 10.75 -22.79 2.33
C ILE A 292 10.41 -21.97 1.06
N CYS A 293 9.23 -21.35 1.02
CA CYS A 293 8.79 -20.45 -0.05
C CYS A 293 9.75 -19.26 -0.26
N LEU A 294 10.26 -18.66 0.82
CA LEU A 294 11.26 -17.58 0.75
C LEU A 294 12.67 -18.12 0.51
N LYS A 295 13.01 -19.26 1.12
CA LYS A 295 14.32 -19.89 0.94
C LYS A 295 14.57 -20.40 -0.48
N GLN A 296 13.53 -20.73 -1.23
CA GLN A 296 13.65 -21.20 -2.61
C GLN A 296 13.76 -20.07 -3.64
N ILE A 297 13.42 -18.83 -3.30
CA ILE A 297 13.68 -17.68 -4.17
C ILE A 297 15.17 -17.35 -4.07
N THR A 298 15.93 -17.59 -5.14
CA THR A 298 17.38 -17.38 -5.18
C THR A 298 17.74 -15.98 -5.67
N VAL A 299 19.00 -15.58 -5.52
CA VAL A 299 19.52 -14.30 -6.03
C VAL A 299 19.55 -14.30 -7.56
N GLU A 300 19.84 -15.43 -8.16
CA GLU A 300 19.81 -15.60 -9.62
C GLU A 300 18.42 -15.34 -10.18
N MET A 301 17.36 -15.87 -9.55
CA MET A 301 15.97 -15.57 -9.93
C MET A 301 15.67 -14.07 -9.85
N ALA A 302 16.21 -13.39 -8.84
CA ALA A 302 16.02 -11.95 -8.67
C ALA A 302 16.80 -11.15 -9.74
N LEU A 303 18.02 -11.55 -10.09
CA LEU A 303 18.81 -10.95 -11.17
C LEU A 303 18.14 -11.14 -12.53
N GLU A 304 17.66 -12.34 -12.84
CA GLU A 304 16.88 -12.59 -14.06
C GLU A 304 15.61 -11.75 -14.13
N ALA A 305 14.94 -11.54 -12.99
CA ALA A 305 13.76 -10.67 -12.93
C ALA A 305 14.14 -9.20 -13.17
N VAL A 306 15.28 -8.74 -12.65
CA VAL A 306 15.81 -7.40 -12.98
C VAL A 306 16.07 -7.29 -14.48
N ASP A 307 16.76 -8.25 -15.08
CA ASP A 307 17.08 -8.22 -16.52
C ASP A 307 15.79 -8.19 -17.38
N ARG A 308 14.77 -8.99 -17.03
CA ARG A 308 13.44 -8.94 -17.70
C ARG A 308 12.74 -7.62 -17.52
N LEU A 309 12.81 -7.03 -16.32
CA LEU A 309 12.18 -5.74 -16.04
C LEU A 309 12.87 -4.61 -16.80
N GLU A 310 14.20 -4.59 -16.83
CA GLU A 310 15.00 -3.59 -17.56
C GLU A 310 14.68 -3.61 -19.07
N ALA A 311 14.51 -4.78 -19.65
CA ALA A 311 14.15 -4.94 -21.07
C ALA A 311 12.78 -4.34 -21.45
N ARG A 312 11.95 -3.95 -20.47
CA ARG A 312 10.62 -3.39 -20.72
C ARG A 312 10.33 -2.06 -19.98
N LEU A 313 11.37 -1.39 -19.50
CA LEU A 313 11.20 -0.10 -18.81
C LEU A 313 10.51 0.95 -19.69
N ASP A 314 10.80 0.94 -21.00
CA ASP A 314 10.21 1.89 -21.97
C ASP A 314 8.79 1.53 -22.41
N GLN A 315 8.28 0.37 -22.01
CA GLN A 315 6.92 -0.04 -22.39
C GLN A 315 5.88 0.59 -21.47
N PRO A 316 4.65 0.85 -21.95
CA PRO A 316 3.57 1.32 -21.08
C PRO A 316 3.32 0.39 -19.90
N LEU A 317 2.93 0.96 -18.76
CA LEU A 317 2.56 0.19 -17.59
C LEU A 317 1.21 -0.52 -17.79
N GLU A 318 1.22 -1.83 -17.69
CA GLU A 318 0.01 -2.63 -17.71
C GLU A 318 -0.85 -2.34 -16.47
N THR A 319 -2.16 -2.22 -16.69
CA THR A 319 -3.14 -2.11 -15.60
C THR A 319 -4.20 -3.18 -15.78
N GLU A 320 -4.28 -4.04 -14.80
CA GLU A 320 -5.30 -5.08 -14.76
C GLU A 320 -6.66 -4.48 -14.42
N THR A 321 -7.71 -5.03 -15.02
CA THR A 321 -9.11 -4.71 -14.72
C THR A 321 -9.79 -5.95 -14.20
N CYS A 322 -10.51 -5.82 -13.07
CA CYS A 322 -11.33 -6.88 -12.51
C CYS A 322 -12.81 -6.55 -12.71
N LEU A 323 -13.60 -7.51 -13.13
CA LEU A 323 -15.05 -7.35 -13.29
C LEU A 323 -15.76 -7.77 -12.00
N LEU A 324 -16.42 -6.82 -11.36
CA LEU A 324 -17.26 -7.05 -10.18
C LEU A 324 -18.70 -7.35 -10.59
N PRO A 325 -19.38 -8.25 -9.86
CA PRO A 325 -20.78 -8.62 -10.11
C PRO A 325 -21.76 -7.48 -9.88
#